data_b876f81aa0fd7e6cfff605aa087637ca
#
_entry.id   b876f81aa0fd7e6cfff605aa087637ca
#
_cell.length_a   1.000
_cell.length_b   1.000
_cell.length_c   1.000
_cell.angle_alpha   90.00
_cell.angle_beta   90.00
_cell.angle_gamma   90.00
#
_symmetry.space_group_name_H-M   'P 1'
#
loop_
_entity.id
_entity.type
_entity.pdbx_description
1 polymer ?
#
loop_
_entity_poly.entity_id
_entity_poly.type
_entity_poly.pdbx_seq_one_letter_code
_entity_poly.pdbx_strand_id
1 'polypeptide(L)'
;RTERNIYRAARMRGLIAIAGHTHRPLFESLGKWDSLRFSIERLLDDYAAAEPWLRIDIRELIELYRDELERMRRKDRRDRSLSLYERGGLVIPCYFNSGTAIGKHGYTALEIADSSIALVYWAAGQARDYIARESAEAKSLDGSPFARYVIKRDWLERVFDRIELLSG
;
A
#
# COMPACT_ATOMS: atom_id res chain seq x y z
N ARG A 1 14.57 12.02 4.55
CA ARG A 1 14.90 12.54 5.90
C ARG A 1 13.63 12.93 6.68
N THR A 2 12.71 13.69 6.09
CA THR A 2 11.50 14.21 6.77
C THR A 2 10.55 13.10 7.17
N GLU A 3 10.23 12.16 6.29
CA GLU A 3 9.33 11.03 6.57
C GLU A 3 9.81 10.18 7.74
N ARG A 4 11.13 9.90 7.80
CA ARG A 4 11.71 9.15 8.92
C ARG A 4 11.55 9.88 10.26
N ASN A 5 11.67 11.20 10.28
CA ASN A 5 11.49 11.99 11.50
C ASN A 5 10.01 11.99 11.95
N ILE A 6 9.08 12.08 10.99
CA ILE A 6 7.64 11.98 11.27
C ILE A 6 7.31 10.59 11.82
N TYR A 7 7.80 9.54 11.18
CA TYR A 7 7.63 8.16 11.64
C TYR A 7 8.13 7.98 13.08
N ARG A 8 9.35 8.45 13.40
CA ARG A 8 9.90 8.36 14.75
C ARG A 8 9.06 9.13 15.77
N ALA A 9 8.61 10.32 15.43
CA ALA A 9 7.77 11.13 16.31
C ALA A 9 6.40 10.48 16.55
N ALA A 10 5.78 9.92 15.50
CA ALA A 10 4.51 9.20 15.60
C ALA A 10 4.65 7.94 16.47
N ARG A 11 5.69 7.15 16.24
CA ARG A 11 6.02 5.97 17.03
C ARG A 11 6.16 6.31 18.51
N MET A 12 6.98 7.31 18.86
CA MET A 12 7.25 7.71 20.25
C MET A 12 6.01 8.21 20.99
N ARG A 13 5.00 8.68 20.28
CA ARG A 13 3.78 9.27 20.85
C ARG A 13 2.55 8.37 20.74
N GLY A 14 2.68 7.18 20.14
CA GLY A 14 1.55 6.29 19.90
C GLY A 14 0.50 6.88 18.94
N LEU A 15 0.93 7.67 17.95
CA LEU A 15 0.05 8.41 17.05
C LEU A 15 0.05 7.79 15.65
N ILE A 16 -1.05 7.97 14.94
CA ILE A 16 -1.09 7.82 13.48
C ILE A 16 -0.71 9.16 12.85
N ALA A 17 0.38 9.19 12.09
CA ALA A 17 0.78 10.34 11.30
C ALA A 17 0.41 10.13 9.83
N ILE A 18 -0.28 11.10 9.26
CA ILE A 18 -0.68 11.12 7.86
C ILE A 18 0.07 12.23 7.15
N ALA A 19 0.71 11.88 6.03
CA ALA A 19 1.38 12.83 5.16
C ALA A 19 0.89 12.70 3.73
N GLY A 20 1.23 13.66 2.90
CA GLY A 20 0.96 13.69 1.47
C GLY A 20 2.14 14.26 0.69
N HIS A 21 1.92 14.61 -0.58
CA HIS A 21 2.86 15.30 -1.45
C HIS A 21 4.05 14.45 -1.94
N THR A 22 4.32 13.29 -1.38
CA THR A 22 5.35 12.41 -1.93
C THR A 22 4.78 11.54 -3.05
N HIS A 23 5.60 11.17 -4.02
CA HIS A 23 5.17 10.29 -5.12
C HIS A 23 5.09 8.80 -4.70
N ARG A 24 5.16 8.52 -3.41
CA ARG A 24 5.18 7.17 -2.85
C ARG A 24 4.06 7.01 -1.83
N PRO A 25 2.90 6.47 -2.20
CA PRO A 25 1.88 6.13 -1.22
C PRO A 25 2.42 5.03 -0.29
N LEU A 26 2.14 5.21 0.99
CA LEU A 26 2.50 4.28 2.05
C LEU A 26 1.26 3.96 2.86
N PHE A 27 1.04 2.69 3.13
CA PHE A 27 0.01 2.24 4.05
C PHE A 27 0.65 1.47 5.19
N GLU A 28 0.34 1.84 6.42
CA GLU A 28 0.91 1.24 7.63
C GLU A 28 2.46 1.26 7.66
N SER A 29 3.04 2.33 7.19
CA SER A 29 4.50 2.47 7.07
C SER A 29 5.16 1.47 6.08
N LEU A 30 4.39 0.71 5.34
CA LEU A 30 4.90 -0.17 4.29
C LEU A 30 4.97 0.58 2.96
N GLY A 31 6.13 0.57 2.34
CA GLY A 31 6.31 1.06 0.97
C GLY A 31 5.69 0.12 -0.05
N LYS A 32 5.42 0.63 -1.25
CA LYS A 32 4.91 -0.19 -2.35
C LYS A 32 5.79 -1.43 -2.61
N TRP A 33 7.10 -1.32 -2.46
CA TRP A 33 8.06 -2.41 -2.59
C TRP A 33 7.78 -3.54 -1.58
N ASP A 34 7.65 -3.19 -0.31
CA ASP A 34 7.41 -4.17 0.75
C ASP A 34 6.01 -4.76 0.64
N SER A 35 5.02 -3.94 0.29
CA SER A 35 3.65 -4.39 0.04
C SER A 35 3.60 -5.45 -1.07
N LEU A 36 4.27 -5.21 -2.21
CA LEU A 36 4.33 -6.18 -3.31
C LEU A 36 5.03 -7.47 -2.90
N ARG A 37 6.11 -7.40 -2.12
CA ARG A 37 6.80 -8.60 -1.61
C ARG A 37 5.89 -9.45 -0.74
N PHE A 38 5.21 -8.82 0.24
CA PHE A 38 4.25 -9.54 1.09
C PHE A 38 3.09 -10.12 0.29
N SER A 39 2.61 -9.40 -0.74
CA SER A 39 1.57 -9.93 -1.62
C SER A 39 2.06 -11.16 -2.40
N ILE A 40 3.29 -11.16 -2.89
CA ILE A 40 3.89 -12.33 -3.55
C ILE A 40 4.02 -13.50 -2.58
N GLU A 41 4.54 -13.26 -1.36
CA GLU A 41 4.68 -14.31 -0.34
C GLU A 41 3.33 -14.96 -0.03
N ARG A 42 2.29 -14.14 0.20
CA ARG A 42 0.93 -14.66 0.41
C ARG A 42 0.41 -15.44 -0.78
N LEU A 43 0.61 -14.94 -2.01
CA LEU A 43 0.19 -15.64 -3.22
C LEU A 43 0.94 -16.97 -3.43
N LEU A 44 2.17 -17.09 -2.97
CA LEU A 44 2.91 -18.36 -2.99
C LEU A 44 2.29 -19.38 -2.03
N ASP A 45 1.87 -18.95 -0.83
CA ASP A 45 1.14 -19.80 0.11
C ASP A 45 -0.22 -20.21 -0.47
N ASP A 46 -0.97 -19.25 -1.04
CA ASP A 46 -2.24 -19.51 -1.71
C ASP A 46 -2.07 -20.49 -2.89
N TYR A 47 -1.00 -20.36 -3.68
CA TYR A 47 -0.68 -21.26 -4.79
C TYR A 47 -0.46 -22.71 -4.33
N ALA A 48 0.21 -22.89 -3.19
CA ALA A 48 0.47 -24.21 -2.63
C ALA A 48 -0.84 -24.92 -2.21
N ALA A 49 -1.82 -24.15 -1.70
CA ALA A 49 -3.11 -24.64 -1.25
C ALA A 49 -4.18 -24.71 -2.33
N ALA A 50 -3.95 -24.07 -3.50
CA ALA A 50 -4.97 -23.88 -4.52
C ALA A 50 -5.22 -25.12 -5.37
N GLU A 51 -6.46 -25.25 -5.83
CA GLU A 51 -6.86 -26.20 -6.85
C GLU A 51 -6.16 -25.92 -8.20
N PRO A 52 -5.91 -26.96 -9.04
CA PRO A 52 -5.11 -26.83 -10.26
C PRO A 52 -5.57 -25.73 -11.23
N TRP A 53 -6.86 -25.50 -11.35
CA TRP A 53 -7.43 -24.47 -12.23
C TRP A 53 -7.16 -23.05 -11.73
N LEU A 54 -7.12 -22.84 -10.41
CA LEU A 54 -6.87 -21.53 -9.80
C LEU A 54 -5.37 -21.17 -9.82
N ARG A 55 -4.49 -22.15 -9.90
CA ARG A 55 -3.03 -21.92 -9.94
C ARG A 55 -2.55 -21.10 -11.13
N ILE A 56 -3.29 -21.14 -12.24
CA ILE A 56 -2.95 -20.36 -13.44
C ILE A 56 -3.07 -18.87 -13.12
N ASP A 57 -4.20 -18.46 -12.55
CA ASP A 57 -4.47 -17.06 -12.21
C ASP A 57 -3.51 -16.54 -11.15
N ILE A 58 -3.24 -17.36 -10.13
CA ILE A 58 -2.29 -17.00 -9.06
C ILE A 58 -0.88 -16.80 -9.63
N ARG A 59 -0.44 -17.69 -10.56
CA ARG A 59 0.86 -17.57 -11.22
C ARG A 59 0.97 -16.29 -12.02
N GLU A 60 -0.05 -15.96 -12.81
CA GLU A 60 -0.07 -14.71 -13.59
C GLU A 60 0.03 -13.48 -12.69
N LEU A 61 -0.64 -13.51 -11.56
CA LEU A 61 -0.60 -12.41 -10.58
C LEU A 61 0.79 -12.28 -9.92
N ILE A 62 1.43 -13.39 -9.59
CA ILE A 62 2.81 -13.40 -9.08
C ILE A 62 3.78 -12.81 -10.12
N GLU A 63 3.66 -13.21 -11.38
CA GLU A 63 4.49 -12.68 -12.47
C GLU A 63 4.29 -11.18 -12.64
N LEU A 64 3.05 -10.70 -12.63
CA LEU A 64 2.71 -9.28 -12.70
C LEU A 64 3.38 -8.48 -11.56
N TYR A 65 3.34 -8.98 -10.34
CA TYR A 65 3.94 -8.31 -9.18
C TYR A 65 5.47 -8.34 -9.22
N ARG A 66 6.06 -9.43 -9.70
CA ARG A 66 7.51 -9.53 -9.92
C ARG A 66 7.98 -8.52 -10.97
N ASP A 67 7.26 -8.38 -12.08
CA ASP A 67 7.56 -7.40 -13.12
C ASP A 67 7.50 -5.97 -12.59
N GLU A 68 6.52 -5.66 -11.74
CA GLU A 68 6.42 -4.34 -11.12
C GLU A 68 7.57 -4.09 -10.13
N LEU A 69 7.98 -5.09 -9.34
CA LEU A 69 9.17 -5.01 -8.51
C LEU A 69 10.44 -4.75 -9.32
N GLU A 70 10.59 -5.42 -10.46
CA GLU A 70 11.73 -5.20 -11.35
C GLU A 70 11.72 -3.81 -11.97
N ARG A 71 10.56 -3.29 -12.40
CA ARG A 71 10.42 -1.92 -12.89
C ARG A 71 10.82 -0.92 -11.81
N MET A 72 10.37 -1.12 -10.58
CA MET A 72 10.75 -0.29 -9.44
C MET A 72 12.25 -0.36 -9.18
N ARG A 73 12.86 -1.55 -9.21
CA ARG A 73 14.31 -1.76 -9.03
C ARG A 73 15.14 -1.05 -10.10
N ARG A 74 14.71 -1.09 -11.36
CA ARG A 74 15.39 -0.38 -12.46
C ARG A 74 15.30 1.13 -12.30
N LYS A 75 14.20 1.63 -11.74
CA LYS A 75 14.00 3.06 -11.45
C LYS A 75 14.80 3.52 -10.24
N ASP A 76 14.91 2.69 -9.21
CA ASP A 76 15.57 2.98 -7.93
C ASP A 76 17.09 2.80 -7.95
N ARG A 77 17.70 2.30 -9.03
CA ARG A 77 19.16 2.31 -9.18
C ARG A 77 19.77 3.71 -9.08
N ARG A 78 18.96 4.77 -9.22
CA ARG A 78 19.37 6.17 -9.04
C ARG A 78 19.06 6.74 -7.65
N ASP A 79 18.21 6.10 -6.88
CA ASP A 79 17.76 6.63 -5.58
C ASP A 79 17.89 5.53 -4.52
N ARG A 80 19.09 5.46 -3.91
CA ARG A 80 19.33 4.64 -2.71
C ARG A 80 18.64 5.27 -1.51
N SER A 81 17.34 5.47 -1.61
CA SER A 81 16.55 5.81 -0.45
C SER A 81 16.37 4.53 0.38
N LEU A 82 17.20 4.45 1.39
CA LEU A 82 17.07 3.49 2.47
C LEU A 82 15.59 3.44 2.93
N SER A 83 15.10 2.23 3.11
CA SER A 83 13.82 1.94 3.78
C SER A 83 13.61 2.92 4.95
N LEU A 84 12.38 3.36 5.18
CA LEU A 84 12.00 4.13 6.38
C LEU A 84 12.35 3.37 7.67
N TYR A 85 12.64 2.10 7.54
CA TYR A 85 12.79 1.11 8.59
C TYR A 85 14.25 0.87 8.92
N GLU A 86 14.58 0.95 10.18
CA GLU A 86 15.87 0.55 10.67
C GLU A 86 16.03 -0.97 10.57
N ARG A 87 17.21 -1.40 10.27
CA ARG A 87 17.59 -2.80 10.15
C ARG A 87 17.20 -3.56 11.43
N GLY A 88 16.26 -4.48 11.33
CA GLY A 88 16.01 -5.50 12.34
C GLY A 88 14.83 -5.30 13.29
N GLY A 89 14.00 -4.25 13.15
CA GLY A 89 12.80 -4.05 13.98
C GLY A 89 11.49 -4.38 13.26
N LEU A 90 10.48 -4.76 14.01
CA LEU A 90 9.11 -4.85 13.52
C LEU A 90 8.63 -3.44 13.11
N VAL A 91 7.97 -3.36 11.97
CA VAL A 91 7.43 -2.09 11.46
C VAL A 91 6.18 -1.73 12.25
N ILE A 92 6.21 -0.56 12.88
CA ILE A 92 5.06 -0.04 13.60
C ILE A 92 4.14 0.69 12.62
N PRO A 93 2.84 0.36 12.54
CA PRO A 93 1.92 0.91 11.54
C PRO A 93 1.44 2.32 11.90
N CYS A 94 2.35 3.24 12.19
CA CYS A 94 2.05 4.58 12.67
C CYS A 94 2.21 5.70 11.61
N TYR A 95 2.61 5.38 10.38
CA TYR A 95 2.83 6.37 9.34
C TYR A 95 2.16 5.96 8.03
N PHE A 96 1.32 6.84 7.54
CA PHE A 96 0.58 6.70 6.30
C PHE A 96 0.91 7.86 5.36
N ASN A 97 0.94 7.61 4.06
CA ASN A 97 1.17 8.64 3.07
C ASN A 97 0.21 8.44 1.90
N SER A 98 -0.58 9.47 1.60
CA SER A 98 -1.54 9.43 0.50
C SER A 98 -0.87 9.42 -0.89
N GLY A 99 0.43 9.68 -0.97
CA GLY A 99 1.10 9.88 -2.25
C GLY A 99 0.85 11.28 -2.82
N THR A 100 0.82 11.39 -4.16
CA THR A 100 0.60 12.65 -4.86
C THR A 100 -0.78 12.70 -5.51
N ALA A 101 -1.39 13.88 -5.50
CA ALA A 101 -2.62 14.17 -6.23
C ALA A 101 -2.39 14.51 -7.73
N ILE A 102 -1.13 14.56 -8.18
CA ILE A 102 -0.77 14.89 -9.55
C ILE A 102 -0.50 13.61 -10.33
N GLY A 103 -1.46 13.19 -11.17
CA GLY A 103 -1.31 12.00 -12.01
C GLY A 103 -2.17 12.08 -13.27
N LYS A 104 -1.63 11.63 -14.42
CA LYS A 104 -2.36 11.62 -15.70
C LYS A 104 -3.53 10.63 -15.73
N HIS A 105 -3.51 9.60 -14.87
CA HIS A 105 -4.46 8.49 -14.92
C HIS A 105 -5.25 8.30 -13.63
N GLY A 106 -4.96 9.11 -12.61
CA GLY A 106 -5.58 9.03 -11.31
C GLY A 106 -4.61 9.39 -10.18
N TYR A 107 -5.10 9.35 -8.96
CA TYR A 107 -4.34 9.69 -7.76
C TYR A 107 -4.70 8.76 -6.61
N THR A 108 -3.79 8.65 -5.66
CA THR A 108 -4.03 7.94 -4.40
C THR A 108 -4.48 8.91 -3.33
N ALA A 109 -5.36 8.45 -2.45
CA ALA A 109 -5.81 9.17 -1.27
C ALA A 109 -5.91 8.23 -0.07
N LEU A 110 -5.87 8.80 1.13
CA LEU A 110 -6.23 8.12 2.36
C LEU A 110 -7.63 8.58 2.76
N GLU A 111 -8.51 7.64 2.98
CA GLU A 111 -9.87 7.88 3.46
C GLU A 111 -10.01 7.30 4.86
N ILE A 112 -10.62 8.08 5.76
CA ILE A 112 -10.96 7.66 7.11
C ILE A 112 -12.47 7.76 7.22
N ALA A 113 -13.13 6.61 7.39
CA ALA A 113 -14.56 6.51 7.56
C ALA A 113 -14.90 5.24 8.35
N ASP A 114 -16.02 5.26 9.06
CA ASP A 114 -16.56 4.07 9.75
C ASP A 114 -15.52 3.34 10.60
N SER A 115 -14.73 4.09 11.37
CA SER A 115 -13.63 3.57 12.22
C SER A 115 -12.55 2.81 11.43
N SER A 116 -12.43 3.03 10.12
CA SER A 116 -11.41 2.43 9.28
C SER A 116 -10.55 3.49 8.58
N ILE A 117 -9.33 3.10 8.20
CA ILE A 117 -8.46 3.85 7.31
C ILE A 117 -8.24 3.04 6.04
N ALA A 118 -8.34 3.68 4.89
CA ALA A 118 -8.15 3.02 3.60
C ALA A 118 -7.24 3.83 2.68
N LEU A 119 -6.34 3.14 1.99
CA LEU A 119 -5.63 3.67 0.84
C LEU A 119 -6.47 3.37 -0.40
N VAL A 120 -6.89 4.40 -1.09
CA VAL A 120 -7.74 4.31 -2.27
C VAL A 120 -7.04 4.89 -3.49
N TYR A 121 -7.38 4.38 -4.66
CA TYR A 121 -6.98 4.95 -5.94
C TYR A 121 -8.22 5.45 -6.68
N TRP A 122 -8.21 6.71 -7.05
CA TRP A 122 -9.21 7.35 -7.87
C TRP A 122 -8.71 7.43 -9.30
N ALA A 123 -9.37 6.77 -10.24
CA ALA A 123 -9.00 6.75 -11.65
C ALA A 123 -10.05 7.45 -12.52
N ALA A 124 -9.60 8.22 -13.49
CA ALA A 124 -10.42 8.68 -14.60
C ALA A 124 -10.40 7.59 -15.69
N GLY A 125 -11.52 6.89 -15.87
CA GLY A 125 -11.61 5.72 -16.75
C GLY A 125 -11.13 4.43 -16.07
N GLN A 126 -10.67 3.45 -16.87
CA GLN A 126 -10.19 2.18 -16.34
C GLN A 126 -8.87 2.35 -15.57
N ALA A 127 -8.82 1.82 -14.37
CA ALA A 127 -7.56 1.71 -13.63
C ALA A 127 -6.59 0.77 -14.38
N ARG A 128 -5.29 0.92 -14.10
CA ARG A 128 -4.30 -0.05 -14.57
C ARG A 128 -4.63 -1.43 -14.05
N ASP A 129 -4.42 -2.46 -14.85
CA ASP A 129 -4.82 -3.83 -14.57
C ASP A 129 -4.41 -4.32 -13.17
N TYR A 130 -3.19 -3.99 -12.72
CA TYR A 130 -2.74 -4.38 -11.39
C TYR A 130 -3.51 -3.70 -10.26
N ILE A 131 -3.95 -2.43 -10.43
CA ILE A 131 -4.77 -1.72 -9.43
C ILE A 131 -6.17 -2.33 -9.38
N ALA A 132 -6.75 -2.62 -10.52
CA ALA A 132 -8.07 -3.24 -10.60
C ALA A 132 -8.07 -4.65 -9.97
N ARG A 133 -6.99 -5.41 -10.14
CA ARG A 133 -6.84 -6.76 -9.56
C ARG A 133 -6.49 -6.75 -8.07
N GLU A 134 -5.71 -5.76 -7.60
CA GLU A 134 -5.39 -5.60 -6.17
C GLU A 134 -6.56 -5.05 -5.35
N SER A 135 -7.51 -4.36 -5.99
CA SER A 135 -8.58 -3.72 -5.25
C SER A 135 -9.58 -4.74 -4.74
N ALA A 136 -9.78 -4.72 -3.42
CA ALA A 136 -10.83 -5.52 -2.79
C ALA A 136 -12.25 -5.00 -3.14
N GLU A 137 -12.34 -3.75 -3.60
CA GLU A 137 -13.60 -3.08 -3.88
C GLU A 137 -13.37 -2.02 -4.96
N ALA A 138 -14.16 -2.08 -6.03
CA ALA A 138 -14.20 -1.05 -7.07
C ALA A 138 -15.61 -0.47 -7.16
N LYS A 139 -15.73 0.85 -7.08
CA LYS A 139 -17.01 1.56 -7.15
C LYS A 139 -16.90 2.75 -8.11
N SER A 140 -17.77 2.79 -9.11
CA SER A 140 -17.95 3.98 -9.95
C SER A 140 -18.66 5.07 -9.17
N LEU A 141 -18.25 6.31 -9.39
CA LEU A 141 -18.93 7.46 -8.82
C LEU A 141 -20.01 7.93 -9.79
N ASP A 142 -21.26 7.85 -9.39
CA ASP A 142 -22.42 8.22 -10.22
C ASP A 142 -22.30 9.65 -10.76
N GLY A 143 -22.52 9.80 -12.05
CA GLY A 143 -22.43 11.10 -12.74
C GLY A 143 -21.01 11.61 -12.96
N SER A 144 -19.99 10.79 -12.72
CA SER A 144 -18.57 11.13 -12.84
C SER A 144 -17.80 10.10 -13.68
N PRO A 145 -16.76 10.52 -14.43
CA PRO A 145 -15.88 9.57 -15.11
C PRO A 145 -14.91 8.86 -14.17
N PHE A 146 -15.00 9.11 -12.87
CA PHE A 146 -14.09 8.54 -11.88
C PHE A 146 -14.62 7.24 -11.28
N ALA A 147 -13.69 6.30 -11.09
CA ALA A 147 -13.90 5.08 -10.31
C ALA A 147 -12.94 5.06 -9.11
N ARG A 148 -13.45 4.59 -7.99
CA ARG A 148 -12.75 4.44 -6.74
C ARG A 148 -12.36 2.97 -6.52
N TYR A 149 -11.09 2.73 -6.26
CA TYR A 149 -10.54 1.41 -6.01
C TYR A 149 -9.90 1.38 -4.61
N VAL A 150 -10.37 0.50 -3.73
CA VAL A 150 -9.77 0.31 -2.41
C VAL A 150 -8.55 -0.60 -2.55
N ILE A 151 -7.35 -0.05 -2.40
CA ILE A 151 -6.10 -0.81 -2.48
C ILE A 151 -5.88 -1.57 -1.17
N LYS A 152 -6.06 -0.89 -0.03
CA LYS A 152 -5.90 -1.48 1.29
C LYS A 152 -6.78 -0.77 2.29
N ARG A 153 -7.32 -1.53 3.25
CA ARG A 153 -8.14 -1.01 4.37
C ARG A 153 -7.74 -1.75 5.65
N ASP A 154 -7.73 -1.03 6.76
CA ASP A 154 -7.62 -1.62 8.10
C ASP A 154 -8.51 -0.85 9.08
N TRP A 155 -8.87 -1.50 10.19
CA TRP A 155 -9.62 -0.88 11.27
C TRP A 155 -8.67 -0.03 12.13
N LEU A 156 -9.10 1.18 12.49
CA LEU A 156 -8.29 2.08 13.32
C LEU A 156 -7.96 1.45 14.68
N GLU A 157 -8.90 0.76 15.29
CA GLU A 157 -8.69 0.01 16.54
C GLU A 157 -7.49 -0.94 16.39
N ARG A 158 -7.52 -1.80 15.37
CA ARG A 158 -6.44 -2.74 15.10
C ARG A 158 -5.10 -2.05 14.82
N VAL A 159 -5.12 -0.92 14.13
CA VAL A 159 -3.90 -0.13 13.89
C VAL A 159 -3.34 0.40 15.21
N PHE A 160 -4.18 0.94 16.09
CA PHE A 160 -3.76 1.43 17.41
C PHE A 160 -3.26 0.33 18.34
N ASP A 161 -3.92 -0.83 18.37
CA ASP A 161 -3.47 -2.01 19.13
C ASP A 161 -2.06 -2.42 18.70
N ARG A 162 -1.80 -2.44 17.40
CA ARG A 162 -0.47 -2.78 16.87
C ARG A 162 0.57 -1.72 17.19
N ILE A 163 0.20 -0.43 17.19
CA ILE A 163 1.09 0.65 17.61
C ILE A 163 1.44 0.46 19.09
N GLU A 164 0.48 0.21 19.94
CA GLU A 164 0.68 -0.01 21.38
C GLU A 164 1.60 -1.20 21.65
N LEU A 165 1.26 -2.36 21.08
CA LEU A 165 2.00 -3.61 21.28
C LEU A 165 3.45 -3.55 20.76
N LEU A 166 3.71 -2.79 19.68
CA LEU A 166 5.02 -2.74 19.03
C LEU A 166 5.88 -1.53 19.43
N SER A 167 5.32 -0.57 20.16
CA SER A 167 6.04 0.64 20.61
C SER A 167 6.69 0.48 21.97
N GLY A 168 6.37 -0.60 22.69
CA GLY A 168 6.85 -0.92 24.04
C GLY A 168 8.35 -1.23 24.12
#